data_09b1d5897e72e8fb4e206c796bd20143
#
_entry.id   09b1d5897e72e8fb4e206c796bd20143
#
_cell.length_a   1.000
_cell.length_b   1.000
_cell.length_c   1.000
_cell.angle_alpha   90.00
_cell.angle_beta   90.00
_cell.angle_gamma   90.00
#
_symmetry.space_group_name_H-M   'P 1'
#
loop_
_entity.id
_entity.type
_entity.pdbx_description
1 polymer ?
#
loop_
_entity_poly.entity_id
_entity_poly.type
_entity_poly.pdbx_seq_one_letter_code
_entity_poly.pdbx_strand_id
1 'polypeptide(L)'
;MIKKPVTLVYILLTVLVLAACGNSDTKKVNKNINLAPDDHLNMETKHSVTDNTDVEDYNSGIVPPNIKKASTPAYPVGSRVAVLATHKEGMKGAKGTIVGAYDSTAYQVDYAKTSDVREVMGYKWIVQEEIQKSNDKLLQPGEHITLEADHLPGMKGARARIITGKKTNVYMINYQPTTGEAKERNYKWVIESELTKEQ
;
A
#
# COMPACT_ATOMS: atom_id res chain seq x y z
N MET A 1 22.24 -19.69 51.69
CA MET A 1 22.53 -20.67 50.62
C MET A 1 21.42 -21.68 50.60
N ILE A 2 20.44 -21.55 49.71
CA ILE A 2 19.38 -22.57 49.50
C ILE A 2 19.21 -22.75 48.00
N LYS A 3 19.66 -23.89 47.46
CA LYS A 3 19.53 -24.32 46.09
C LYS A 3 18.14 -24.93 45.88
N LYS A 4 17.37 -24.46 44.90
CA LYS A 4 16.13 -25.12 44.47
C LYS A 4 16.39 -26.01 43.26
N PRO A 5 15.81 -27.22 43.20
CA PRO A 5 16.02 -28.15 42.08
C PRO A 5 15.12 -27.84 40.90
N VAL A 6 15.67 -28.04 39.70
CA VAL A 6 15.00 -27.97 38.41
C VAL A 6 14.27 -29.30 38.19
N THR A 7 12.95 -29.24 38.07
CA THR A 7 12.14 -30.43 37.72
C THR A 7 11.92 -30.43 36.22
N LEU A 8 12.52 -31.41 35.54
CA LEU A 8 12.40 -31.69 34.12
C LEU A 8 11.15 -32.54 33.91
N VAL A 9 10.12 -32.00 33.24
CA VAL A 9 8.92 -32.77 32.83
C VAL A 9 9.04 -33.10 31.35
N TYR A 10 9.29 -34.37 31.05
CA TYR A 10 9.18 -34.96 29.71
C TYR A 10 7.71 -35.28 29.42
N ILE A 11 7.12 -34.68 28.41
CA ILE A 11 5.83 -35.04 27.84
C ILE A 11 6.08 -35.83 26.56
N LEU A 12 5.68 -37.07 26.58
CA LEU A 12 5.75 -38.04 25.49
C LEU A 12 4.64 -37.72 24.47
N LEU A 13 5.01 -37.44 23.24
CA LEU A 13 4.08 -37.15 22.15
C LEU A 13 3.80 -38.45 21.39
N THR A 14 2.59 -38.99 21.52
CA THR A 14 2.11 -40.14 20.70
C THR A 14 1.55 -39.62 19.38
N VAL A 15 2.15 -40.06 18.29
CA VAL A 15 1.72 -39.81 16.90
C VAL A 15 0.63 -40.82 16.54
N LEU A 16 -0.55 -40.35 16.20
CA LEU A 16 -1.62 -41.18 15.61
C LEU A 16 -1.71 -40.86 14.12
N VAL A 17 -1.30 -41.79 13.26
CA VAL A 17 -1.44 -41.74 11.82
C VAL A 17 -2.78 -42.42 11.46
N LEU A 18 -3.68 -41.64 10.83
CA LEU A 18 -4.88 -42.19 10.18
C LEU A 18 -4.77 -41.90 8.68
N ALA A 19 -4.48 -42.97 7.94
CA ALA A 19 -4.61 -43.00 6.48
C ALA A 19 -6.08 -43.28 6.13
N ALA A 20 -6.70 -42.48 5.30
CA ALA A 20 -7.94 -42.78 4.62
C ALA A 20 -7.78 -42.50 3.12
N CYS A 21 -7.67 -43.59 2.37
CA CYS A 21 -7.88 -43.65 0.92
C CYS A 21 -9.38 -43.59 0.64
N GLY A 22 -9.78 -42.79 -0.34
CA GLY A 22 -11.15 -42.74 -0.84
C GLY A 22 -11.15 -42.30 -2.30
N ASN A 23 -11.35 -43.15 -3.08
CA ASN A 23 -11.53 -43.61 -4.44
C ASN A 23 -12.21 -42.61 -5.41
N SER A 24 -11.69 -42.66 -6.61
CA SER A 24 -12.09 -42.01 -7.87
C SER A 24 -13.50 -42.42 -8.34
N ASP A 25 -14.20 -41.49 -8.98
CA ASP A 25 -15.12 -41.81 -10.04
C ASP A 25 -15.08 -40.78 -11.17
N THR A 26 -14.52 -41.24 -12.28
CA THR A 26 -14.56 -40.65 -13.60
C THR A 26 -15.92 -40.95 -14.25
N LYS A 27 -16.67 -39.91 -14.62
CA LYS A 27 -17.71 -40.04 -15.65
C LYS A 27 -17.38 -39.21 -16.88
N LYS A 28 -16.84 -39.90 -17.88
CA LYS A 28 -16.86 -39.46 -19.30
C LYS A 28 -18.31 -39.49 -19.79
N VAL A 29 -18.78 -38.38 -20.32
CA VAL A 29 -19.91 -38.38 -21.23
C VAL A 29 -19.43 -37.81 -22.55
N ASN A 30 -19.30 -38.73 -23.50
CA ASN A 30 -19.05 -38.47 -24.90
C ASN A 30 -20.43 -38.27 -25.56
N LYS A 31 -20.65 -37.19 -26.30
CA LYS A 31 -21.73 -37.12 -27.25
C LYS A 31 -21.35 -36.28 -28.48
N ASN A 32 -20.97 -37.00 -29.51
CA ASN A 32 -20.94 -36.52 -30.87
C ASN A 32 -22.31 -36.00 -31.30
N ILE A 33 -22.34 -34.86 -31.93
CA ILE A 33 -23.38 -34.49 -32.89
C ILE A 33 -22.71 -33.84 -34.10
N ASN A 34 -23.01 -34.43 -35.25
CA ASN A 34 -22.51 -34.10 -36.58
C ASN A 34 -23.06 -32.78 -37.13
N LEU A 35 -22.22 -32.23 -37.94
CA LEU A 35 -22.27 -31.26 -39.04
C LEU A 35 -23.61 -31.03 -39.75
N ALA A 36 -23.83 -29.77 -40.17
CA ALA A 36 -23.86 -29.31 -41.56
C ALA A 36 -23.82 -27.78 -41.64
N PRO A 37 -23.44 -27.18 -42.77
CA PRO A 37 -22.82 -25.86 -42.87
C PRO A 37 -23.76 -24.76 -43.38
N ASP A 38 -23.20 -23.53 -43.38
CA ASP A 38 -23.67 -22.29 -43.98
C ASP A 38 -24.47 -21.34 -43.07
N ASP A 39 -23.84 -20.26 -42.59
CA ASP A 39 -24.04 -18.93 -43.15
C ASP A 39 -23.11 -17.90 -42.53
N HIS A 40 -22.54 -17.05 -43.36
CA HIS A 40 -21.74 -15.91 -42.98
C HIS A 40 -22.55 -14.90 -42.17
N LEU A 41 -22.19 -14.68 -40.93
CA LEU A 41 -22.41 -13.40 -40.25
C LEU A 41 -21.20 -13.07 -39.37
N ASN A 42 -20.49 -12.08 -39.85
CA ASN A 42 -19.41 -11.37 -39.18
C ASN A 42 -19.95 -10.79 -37.86
N MET A 43 -19.63 -11.41 -36.76
CA MET A 43 -19.91 -10.88 -35.44
C MET A 43 -18.60 -10.77 -34.69
N GLU A 44 -18.05 -9.54 -34.68
CA GLU A 44 -16.99 -9.16 -33.76
C GLU A 44 -17.43 -9.50 -32.33
N THR A 45 -17.04 -10.66 -31.85
CA THR A 45 -17.11 -10.97 -30.43
C THR A 45 -16.04 -10.13 -29.73
N LYS A 46 -16.44 -8.91 -29.35
CA LYS A 46 -15.78 -8.26 -28.24
C LYS A 46 -15.83 -9.23 -27.05
N HIS A 47 -14.73 -9.88 -26.79
CA HIS A 47 -14.48 -10.52 -25.51
C HIS A 47 -14.40 -9.40 -24.48
N SER A 48 -15.56 -9.05 -23.93
CA SER A 48 -15.64 -8.35 -22.67
C SER A 48 -15.23 -9.36 -21.59
N VAL A 49 -13.94 -9.49 -21.37
CA VAL A 49 -13.43 -10.03 -20.11
C VAL A 49 -13.72 -8.93 -19.09
N THR A 50 -14.86 -9.02 -18.45
CA THR A 50 -15.11 -8.32 -17.19
C THR A 50 -14.31 -9.04 -16.12
N ASP A 51 -13.00 -8.79 -16.11
CA ASP A 51 -12.18 -8.99 -14.94
C ASP A 51 -12.41 -7.77 -14.04
N ASN A 52 -13.49 -7.85 -13.25
CA ASN A 52 -13.74 -6.93 -12.14
C ASN A 52 -12.81 -7.28 -10.98
N THR A 53 -11.52 -7.17 -11.19
CA THR A 53 -10.61 -6.83 -10.13
C THR A 53 -10.62 -5.31 -10.10
N ASP A 54 -11.35 -4.74 -9.14
CA ASP A 54 -11.14 -3.38 -8.66
C ASP A 54 -9.73 -3.31 -8.08
N VAL A 55 -8.73 -3.24 -8.95
CA VAL A 55 -7.37 -2.83 -8.59
C VAL A 55 -7.49 -1.35 -8.34
N GLU A 56 -7.76 -0.99 -7.09
CA GLU A 56 -7.70 0.40 -6.64
C GLU A 56 -6.32 0.93 -7.05
N ASP A 57 -6.32 1.93 -7.94
CA ASP A 57 -5.08 2.54 -8.44
C ASP A 57 -4.52 3.49 -7.39
N TYR A 58 -3.83 2.91 -6.40
CA TYR A 58 -3.18 3.66 -5.30
C TYR A 58 -2.17 4.70 -5.81
N ASN A 59 -1.78 4.61 -7.08
CA ASN A 59 -0.86 5.51 -7.76
C ASN A 59 -1.57 6.45 -8.76
N SER A 60 -2.86 6.66 -8.60
CA SER A 60 -3.70 7.48 -9.51
C SER A 60 -3.21 8.93 -9.70
N GLY A 61 -2.38 9.43 -8.78
CA GLY A 61 -1.98 10.85 -8.78
C GLY A 61 -3.05 11.78 -8.20
N ILE A 62 -4.20 11.25 -7.78
CA ILE A 62 -5.23 12.03 -7.09
C ILE A 62 -4.69 12.46 -5.73
N VAL A 63 -4.80 13.73 -5.43
CA VAL A 63 -4.41 14.33 -4.15
C VAL A 63 -5.65 14.67 -3.33
N PRO A 64 -5.55 14.76 -2.00
CA PRO A 64 -6.67 15.13 -1.14
C PRO A 64 -7.30 16.47 -1.57
N PRO A 65 -8.62 16.63 -1.49
CA PRO A 65 -9.25 17.92 -1.70
C PRO A 65 -8.71 18.94 -0.69
N ASN A 66 -8.60 20.18 -1.12
CA ASN A 66 -8.15 21.34 -0.31
C ASN A 66 -6.67 21.33 0.10
N ILE A 67 -5.86 20.36 -0.30
CA ILE A 67 -4.42 20.44 -0.06
C ILE A 67 -3.83 21.67 -0.82
N LYS A 68 -3.06 22.49 -0.14
CA LYS A 68 -2.53 23.73 -0.70
C LYS A 68 -1.24 23.44 -1.47
N LYS A 69 -1.15 23.90 -2.72
CA LYS A 69 0.13 23.88 -3.45
C LYS A 69 1.17 24.71 -2.71
N ALA A 70 2.37 24.18 -2.57
CA ALA A 70 3.48 24.90 -1.98
C ALA A 70 3.82 26.15 -2.85
N SER A 71 3.93 27.32 -2.22
CA SER A 71 4.24 28.56 -2.90
C SER A 71 5.71 28.67 -3.26
N THR A 72 6.59 28.21 -2.38
CA THR A 72 8.05 28.28 -2.52
C THR A 72 8.71 26.96 -2.07
N PRO A 73 8.44 25.83 -2.77
CA PRO A 73 9.01 24.55 -2.40
C PRO A 73 10.52 24.51 -2.69
N ALA A 74 11.30 23.86 -1.84
CA ALA A 74 12.73 23.65 -2.08
C ALA A 74 13.00 22.88 -3.38
N TYR A 75 12.04 22.01 -3.76
CA TYR A 75 12.06 21.23 -5.00
C TYR A 75 10.79 21.51 -5.82
N PRO A 76 10.80 22.47 -6.76
CA PRO A 76 9.67 22.74 -7.65
C PRO A 76 9.28 21.51 -8.49
N VAL A 77 8.01 21.47 -8.94
CA VAL A 77 7.53 20.43 -9.86
C VAL A 77 8.43 20.36 -11.10
N GLY A 78 8.81 19.15 -11.51
CA GLY A 78 9.78 18.90 -12.57
C GLY A 78 11.24 18.77 -12.09
N SER A 79 11.55 19.12 -10.84
CA SER A 79 12.91 18.95 -10.30
C SER A 79 13.31 17.50 -10.26
N ARG A 80 14.58 17.23 -10.59
CA ARG A 80 15.22 15.93 -10.38
C ARG A 80 15.83 15.88 -9.00
N VAL A 81 15.60 14.77 -8.30
CA VAL A 81 16.00 14.57 -6.92
C VAL A 81 16.57 13.17 -6.70
N ALA A 82 17.46 13.04 -5.72
CA ALA A 82 17.78 11.75 -5.13
C ALA A 82 16.93 11.56 -3.85
N VAL A 83 16.35 10.38 -3.70
CA VAL A 83 15.48 10.03 -2.59
C VAL A 83 16.29 9.52 -1.40
N LEU A 84 16.11 10.12 -0.23
CA LEU A 84 16.73 9.69 1.03
C LEU A 84 15.76 8.85 1.89
N ALA A 85 14.46 8.89 1.57
CA ALA A 85 13.43 8.12 2.26
C ALA A 85 13.70 6.61 2.21
N THR A 86 13.22 5.91 3.25
CA THR A 86 13.35 4.45 3.40
C THR A 86 11.98 3.80 3.66
N HIS A 87 10.90 4.37 3.14
CA HIS A 87 9.55 3.89 3.40
C HIS A 87 9.28 2.54 2.74
N LYS A 88 9.95 2.27 1.63
CA LYS A 88 9.86 1.06 0.83
C LYS A 88 11.26 0.63 0.37
N GLU A 89 11.46 -0.64 0.19
CA GLU A 89 12.69 -1.19 -0.39
C GLU A 89 12.97 -0.56 -1.78
N GLY A 90 14.25 -0.34 -2.08
CA GLY A 90 14.66 0.31 -3.33
C GLY A 90 14.43 1.83 -3.40
N MET A 91 13.88 2.45 -2.35
CA MET A 91 13.59 3.87 -2.36
C MET A 91 14.82 4.73 -2.05
N LYS A 92 15.65 4.33 -1.07
CA LYS A 92 16.86 5.08 -0.71
C LYS A 92 17.89 5.05 -1.85
N GLY A 93 18.34 6.24 -2.24
CA GLY A 93 19.27 6.42 -3.36
C GLY A 93 18.61 6.41 -4.73
N ALA A 94 17.31 6.17 -4.82
CA ALA A 94 16.57 6.19 -6.07
C ALA A 94 16.60 7.60 -6.70
N LYS A 95 16.64 7.64 -8.04
CA LYS A 95 16.48 8.88 -8.80
C LYS A 95 14.99 9.14 -9.02
N GLY A 96 14.55 10.34 -8.71
CA GLY A 96 13.15 10.73 -8.79
C GLY A 96 12.92 12.06 -9.50
N THR A 97 11.65 12.31 -9.80
CA THR A 97 11.16 13.59 -10.33
C THR A 97 9.98 14.04 -9.50
N ILE A 98 9.97 15.29 -9.08
CA ILE A 98 8.84 15.89 -8.37
C ILE A 98 7.67 16.07 -9.33
N VAL A 99 6.51 15.52 -8.99
CA VAL A 99 5.27 15.66 -9.77
C VAL A 99 4.20 16.48 -9.03
N GLY A 100 4.38 16.70 -7.73
CA GLY A 100 3.55 17.58 -6.91
C GLY A 100 4.32 18.07 -5.69
N ALA A 101 4.04 19.31 -5.26
CA ALA A 101 4.61 19.93 -4.07
C ALA A 101 3.52 20.71 -3.33
N TYR A 102 3.35 20.46 -2.03
CA TYR A 102 2.22 20.98 -1.25
C TYR A 102 2.67 21.42 0.15
N ASP A 103 1.99 22.44 0.69
CA ASP A 103 2.12 22.86 2.08
C ASP A 103 1.13 22.07 2.92
N SER A 104 1.61 21.23 3.83
CA SER A 104 0.76 20.49 4.73
C SER A 104 1.47 20.12 6.03
N THR A 105 0.81 19.33 6.86
CA THR A 105 1.41 18.63 8.00
C THR A 105 1.47 17.16 7.66
N ALA A 106 2.67 16.59 7.66
CA ALA A 106 2.89 15.17 7.47
C ALA A 106 2.88 14.44 8.82
N TYR A 107 2.16 13.32 8.91
CA TYR A 107 2.07 12.49 10.11
C TYR A 107 2.58 11.08 9.84
N GLN A 108 3.40 10.60 10.77
CA GLN A 108 3.67 9.17 10.90
C GLN A 108 2.61 8.55 11.80
N VAL A 109 2.07 7.39 11.41
CA VAL A 109 0.97 6.75 12.10
C VAL A 109 1.16 5.24 12.26
N ASP A 110 0.58 4.69 13.32
CA ASP A 110 0.23 3.27 13.39
C ASP A 110 -1.25 3.13 13.07
N TYR A 111 -1.66 2.13 12.30
CA TYR A 111 -3.07 1.90 11.99
C TYR A 111 -3.43 0.42 11.87
N ALA A 112 -4.68 0.09 12.22
CA ALA A 112 -5.25 -1.22 11.99
C ALA A 112 -5.98 -1.24 10.66
N LYS A 113 -5.63 -2.16 9.76
CA LYS A 113 -6.27 -2.26 8.44
C LYS A 113 -7.77 -2.55 8.57
N THR A 114 -8.57 -2.00 7.67
CA THR A 114 -10.01 -2.30 7.58
C THR A 114 -10.28 -3.62 6.86
N SER A 115 -9.35 -4.10 6.05
CA SER A 115 -9.47 -5.31 5.23
C SER A 115 -9.11 -6.60 5.98
N ASP A 116 -8.32 -6.52 7.04
CA ASP A 116 -7.86 -7.65 7.84
C ASP A 116 -7.43 -7.19 9.24
N VAL A 117 -7.01 -8.15 10.09
CA VAL A 117 -6.62 -7.86 11.49
C VAL A 117 -5.18 -7.35 11.66
N ARG A 118 -4.47 -7.11 10.57
CA ARG A 118 -3.06 -6.69 10.65
C ARG A 118 -2.92 -5.23 10.99
N GLU A 119 -1.96 -4.95 11.85
CA GLU A 119 -1.53 -3.59 12.16
C GLU A 119 -0.33 -3.20 11.29
N VAL A 120 -0.32 -1.95 10.86
CA VAL A 120 0.80 -1.32 10.17
C VAL A 120 1.41 -0.31 11.12
N MET A 121 2.67 -0.54 11.46
CA MET A 121 3.40 0.30 12.42
C MET A 121 4.30 1.30 11.70
N GLY A 122 4.28 2.55 12.18
CA GLY A 122 5.19 3.59 11.74
C GLY A 122 5.04 4.00 10.27
N TYR A 123 3.85 3.88 9.69
CA TYR A 123 3.60 4.27 8.31
C TYR A 123 3.96 5.74 8.07
N LYS A 124 4.68 6.02 7.01
CA LYS A 124 5.09 7.35 6.53
C LYS A 124 4.68 7.53 5.09
N TRP A 125 4.02 8.60 4.74
CA TRP A 125 3.37 9.64 5.51
C TRP A 125 1.91 9.70 5.10
N ILE A 126 1.06 10.21 5.99
CA ILE A 126 -0.23 10.77 5.62
C ILE A 126 -0.17 12.29 5.82
N VAL A 127 -1.04 13.04 5.14
CA VAL A 127 -1.14 14.49 5.29
C VAL A 127 -2.39 14.88 6.06
N GLN A 128 -2.40 16.10 6.61
CA GLN A 128 -3.52 16.64 7.38
C GLN A 128 -4.87 16.48 6.68
N GLU A 129 -4.88 16.68 5.35
CA GLU A 129 -6.06 16.61 4.50
C GLU A 129 -6.55 15.18 4.23
N GLU A 130 -5.80 14.17 4.64
CA GLU A 130 -6.15 12.75 4.60
C GLU A 130 -6.67 12.22 5.93
N ILE A 131 -7.05 13.11 6.84
CA ILE A 131 -7.60 12.77 8.15
C ILE A 131 -9.07 13.21 8.20
N GLN A 132 -9.95 12.27 8.56
CA GLN A 132 -11.39 12.54 8.64
C GLN A 132 -11.68 13.66 9.67
N LYS A 133 -12.45 14.68 9.25
CA LYS A 133 -12.83 15.82 10.09
C LYS A 133 -11.61 16.54 10.71
N SER A 134 -10.48 16.52 10.03
CA SER A 134 -9.32 17.28 10.47
C SER A 134 -9.62 18.78 10.48
N ASN A 135 -8.99 19.48 11.40
CA ASN A 135 -8.95 20.94 11.45
C ASN A 135 -7.47 21.37 11.31
N ASP A 136 -7.21 22.68 11.27
CA ASP A 136 -5.85 23.21 11.09
C ASP A 136 -4.93 23.02 12.33
N LYS A 137 -5.41 22.34 13.37
CA LYS A 137 -4.62 22.09 14.58
C LYS A 137 -3.63 20.96 14.35
N LEU A 138 -2.38 21.19 14.71
CA LEU A 138 -1.37 20.14 14.75
C LEU A 138 -1.76 19.07 15.78
N LEU A 139 -1.95 17.84 15.30
CA LEU A 139 -2.26 16.68 16.14
C LEU A 139 -0.99 16.22 16.89
N GLN A 140 -1.20 15.80 18.13
CA GLN A 140 -0.13 15.40 19.03
C GLN A 140 0.09 13.87 19.01
N PRO A 141 1.30 13.39 19.33
CA PRO A 141 1.54 11.97 19.52
C PRO A 141 0.55 11.34 20.49
N GLY A 142 0.01 10.18 20.13
CA GLY A 142 -0.99 9.44 20.89
C GLY A 142 -2.44 9.78 20.53
N GLU A 143 -2.73 10.87 19.80
CA GLU A 143 -4.08 11.16 19.36
C GLU A 143 -4.57 10.10 18.37
N HIS A 144 -5.88 9.77 18.48
CA HIS A 144 -6.54 8.81 17.59
C HIS A 144 -7.33 9.54 16.51
N ILE A 145 -7.21 9.03 15.29
CA ILE A 145 -7.83 9.59 14.08
C ILE A 145 -8.48 8.48 13.24
N THR A 146 -9.26 8.88 12.25
CA THR A 146 -9.73 8.01 11.17
C THR A 146 -9.10 8.49 9.87
N LEU A 147 -8.53 7.57 9.09
CA LEU A 147 -7.85 7.86 7.82
C LEU A 147 -8.87 8.01 6.68
N GLU A 148 -8.65 9.04 5.85
CA GLU A 148 -9.22 9.15 4.49
C GLU A 148 -8.15 8.82 3.44
N ALA A 149 -6.89 8.69 3.87
CA ALA A 149 -5.79 8.25 3.01
C ALA A 149 -6.10 6.89 2.37
N ASP A 150 -5.74 6.76 1.11
CA ASP A 150 -5.96 5.57 0.30
C ASP A 150 -4.67 5.19 -0.45
N HIS A 151 -3.58 5.02 0.31
CA HIS A 151 -2.26 4.70 -0.25
C HIS A 151 -2.00 3.19 -0.34
N LEU A 152 -2.73 2.41 0.45
CA LEU A 152 -2.58 0.95 0.55
C LEU A 152 -3.95 0.30 0.81
N PRO A 153 -4.16 -0.95 0.37
CA PRO A 153 -5.37 -1.70 0.67
C PRO A 153 -5.69 -1.72 2.17
N GLY A 154 -6.93 -1.37 2.50
CA GLY A 154 -7.43 -1.35 3.89
C GLY A 154 -6.97 -0.14 4.72
N MET A 155 -6.43 0.91 4.09
CA MET A 155 -6.06 2.14 4.80
C MET A 155 -7.25 3.08 4.99
N LYS A 156 -8.06 3.29 3.96
CA LYS A 156 -9.22 4.18 4.03
C LYS A 156 -10.24 3.71 5.07
N GLY A 157 -10.68 4.63 5.93
CA GLY A 157 -11.56 4.35 7.06
C GLY A 157 -10.87 3.69 8.26
N ALA A 158 -9.57 3.38 8.18
CA ALA A 158 -8.83 2.75 9.26
C ALA A 158 -8.69 3.69 10.47
N ARG A 159 -8.77 3.13 11.67
CA ARG A 159 -8.41 3.84 12.89
C ARG A 159 -6.90 3.85 13.04
N ALA A 160 -6.34 5.02 13.30
CA ALA A 160 -4.91 5.23 13.43
C ALA A 160 -4.56 6.02 14.68
N ARG A 161 -3.31 5.88 15.11
CA ARG A 161 -2.71 6.63 16.21
C ARG A 161 -1.54 7.45 15.68
N ILE A 162 -1.51 8.73 16.01
CA ILE A 162 -0.40 9.63 15.65
C ILE A 162 0.87 9.23 16.42
N ILE A 163 1.96 9.07 15.70
CA ILE A 163 3.30 8.85 16.28
C ILE A 163 4.07 10.17 16.32
N THR A 164 4.05 10.91 15.21
CA THR A 164 4.64 12.25 15.13
C THR A 164 3.98 13.05 14.03
N GLY A 165 4.04 14.38 14.13
CA GLY A 165 3.57 15.31 13.12
C GLY A 165 4.62 16.38 12.82
N LYS A 166 4.73 16.79 11.55
CA LYS A 166 5.67 17.80 11.10
C LYS A 166 5.04 18.69 10.04
N LYS A 167 4.93 19.98 10.30
CA LYS A 167 4.56 20.96 9.28
C LYS A 167 5.74 21.14 8.32
N THR A 168 5.54 20.86 7.03
CA THR A 168 6.59 20.84 6.02
C THR A 168 5.99 20.86 4.62
N ASN A 169 6.82 21.11 3.60
CA ASN A 169 6.44 20.73 2.25
C ASN A 169 6.41 19.22 2.12
N VAL A 170 5.34 18.70 1.54
CA VAL A 170 5.18 17.29 1.15
C VAL A 170 5.19 17.18 -0.35
N TYR A 171 5.76 16.11 -0.86
CA TYR A 171 5.98 15.93 -2.29
C TYR A 171 5.38 14.62 -2.78
N MET A 172 4.76 14.66 -3.94
CA MET A 172 4.44 13.51 -4.75
C MET A 172 5.56 13.33 -5.79
N ILE A 173 6.08 12.11 -5.90
CA ILE A 173 7.24 11.82 -6.75
C ILE A 173 7.00 10.64 -7.69
N ASN A 174 7.65 10.68 -8.85
CA ASN A 174 7.95 9.49 -9.63
C ASN A 174 9.40 9.09 -9.35
N TYR A 175 9.69 7.82 -9.08
CA TYR A 175 11.08 7.39 -8.88
C TYR A 175 11.34 6.02 -9.48
N GLN A 176 12.61 5.74 -9.79
CA GLN A 176 13.06 4.44 -10.25
C GLN A 176 13.68 3.68 -9.07
N PRO A 177 13.07 2.58 -8.58
CA PRO A 177 13.64 1.79 -7.49
C PRO A 177 15.05 1.30 -7.82
N THR A 178 15.94 1.33 -6.81
CA THR A 178 17.32 0.84 -6.94
C THR A 178 17.41 -0.68 -7.02
N THR A 179 16.32 -1.39 -6.72
CA THR A 179 16.15 -2.84 -6.83
C THR A 179 15.91 -3.32 -8.26
N GLY A 180 15.70 -2.40 -9.22
CA GLY A 180 15.42 -2.74 -10.61
C GLY A 180 13.95 -3.03 -10.94
N GLU A 181 13.05 -2.88 -9.96
CA GLU A 181 11.61 -2.98 -10.17
C GLU A 181 11.08 -1.87 -11.10
N ALA A 182 9.82 -2.01 -11.53
CA ALA A 182 9.17 -1.00 -12.36
C ALA A 182 9.17 0.39 -11.69
N LYS A 183 9.18 1.42 -12.53
CA LYS A 183 9.13 2.81 -12.05
C LYS A 183 7.85 3.05 -11.25
N GLU A 184 8.03 3.53 -10.03
CA GLU A 184 6.92 4.00 -9.20
C GLU A 184 6.45 5.36 -9.69
N ARG A 185 5.12 5.51 -9.83
CA ARG A 185 4.48 6.75 -10.26
C ARG A 185 3.62 7.31 -9.15
N ASN A 186 3.59 8.65 -9.05
CA ASN A 186 2.71 9.38 -8.13
C ASN A 186 2.79 8.90 -6.68
N TYR A 187 3.98 8.44 -6.24
CA TYR A 187 4.17 8.02 -4.87
C TYR A 187 3.87 9.16 -3.90
N LYS A 188 2.97 8.93 -2.98
CA LYS A 188 2.53 9.83 -1.90
C LYS A 188 2.92 9.21 -0.56
N TRP A 189 3.61 9.88 0.31
CA TRP A 189 4.26 11.17 0.30
C TRP A 189 5.72 11.01 0.69
N VAL A 190 6.55 11.96 0.30
CA VAL A 190 7.86 12.19 0.92
C VAL A 190 7.91 13.63 1.44
N ILE A 191 8.68 13.87 2.49
CA ILE A 191 8.86 15.22 3.05
C ILE A 191 10.16 15.84 2.57
N GLU A 192 10.30 17.16 2.70
CA GLU A 192 11.44 17.91 2.18
C GLU A 192 12.79 17.35 2.65
N SER A 193 12.90 16.95 3.93
CA SER A 193 14.15 16.38 4.48
C SER A 193 14.50 14.97 3.98
N GLU A 194 13.61 14.33 3.23
CA GLU A 194 13.81 13.00 2.61
C GLU A 194 14.22 13.08 1.14
N LEU A 195 14.55 14.28 0.68
CA LEU A 195 15.00 14.55 -0.68
C LEU A 195 16.32 15.32 -0.67
N THR A 196 17.09 15.16 -1.73
CA THR A 196 18.24 16.01 -2.05
C THR A 196 18.32 16.23 -3.56
N LYS A 197 19.04 17.27 -3.98
CA LYS A 197 19.25 17.52 -5.42
C LYS A 197 20.02 16.32 -6.01
N GLU A 198 19.59 15.88 -7.18
CA GLU A 198 20.37 14.92 -7.97
C GLU A 198 21.69 15.59 -8.36
N GLN A 199 22.82 14.91 -8.08
CA GLN A 199 24.16 15.34 -8.52
C GLN A 199 24.40 14.93 -9.97
#